data_19bbdf9f84199f7eacd853fba8e032bc
#
_entry.id   19bbdf9f84199f7eacd853fba8e032bc
#
_cell.length_a   1.000
_cell.length_b   1.000
_cell.length_c   1.000
_cell.angle_alpha   90.00
_cell.angle_beta   90.00
_cell.angle_gamma   90.00
#
_symmetry.space_group_name_H-M   'P 1'
#
loop_
_entity.id
_entity.type
_entity.pdbx_description
1 polymer ?
#
loop_
_entity_poly.entity_id
_entity_poly.type
_entity_poly.pdbx_seq_one_letter_code
_entity_poly.pdbx_strand_id
1 'polypeptide(L)'
;VVHGQSFEEQHVHKALVKDFPNEKNNIFNIGVLHTDCKGSSPNDPERNPYAPTSKSLLSPLNYDYWAFGHIHLRSTPIESMPEVIYSGNPQGLNTKPAEMNEKGCVMVSVNDGKFKDSFIELDDARFLEINLSVTAKDSWGDFKNKVLDKCSDFQWENSRILNLIKLTITGNNSEVKRII
;
A
#
# COMPACT_ATOMS: atom_id res chain seq x y z
N VAL A 1 2.81 25.45 0.69
CA VAL A 1 1.44 25.50 1.23
C VAL A 1 0.84 24.10 1.21
N VAL A 2 0.00 23.75 2.20
CA VAL A 2 -0.71 22.48 2.24
C VAL A 2 -2.21 22.76 2.20
N HIS A 3 -2.90 22.14 1.26
CA HIS A 3 -4.35 22.17 1.14
C HIS A 3 -4.90 20.76 1.40
N GLY A 4 -5.88 20.65 2.25
CA GLY A 4 -6.55 19.40 2.54
C GLY A 4 -8.05 19.56 2.66
N GLN A 5 -8.78 18.52 2.30
CA GLN A 5 -10.23 18.48 2.44
C GLN A 5 -10.65 17.14 3.05
N SER A 6 -11.46 17.20 4.09
CA SER A 6 -12.20 16.06 4.63
C SER A 6 -13.59 15.98 4.01
N PHE A 7 -14.35 14.97 4.40
CA PHE A 7 -15.73 14.77 3.95
C PHE A 7 -16.64 14.47 5.14
N GLU A 8 -17.91 14.81 4.98
CA GLU A 8 -18.92 14.70 6.03
C GLU A 8 -19.63 13.33 6.02
N GLU A 9 -19.67 12.63 4.88
CA GLU A 9 -20.42 11.41 4.69
C GLU A 9 -19.49 10.18 4.52
N GLN A 10 -19.96 9.01 4.92
CA GLN A 10 -19.20 7.76 4.81
C GLN A 10 -18.89 7.39 3.35
N HIS A 11 -19.78 7.72 2.42
CA HIS A 11 -19.62 7.43 1.00
C HIS A 11 -19.68 8.72 0.17
N VAL A 12 -18.57 9.07 -0.46
CA VAL A 12 -18.45 10.30 -1.23
C VAL A 12 -18.27 9.94 -2.70
N HIS A 13 -19.29 10.17 -3.49
CA HIS A 13 -19.27 9.95 -4.95
C HIS A 13 -18.77 11.16 -5.73
N LYS A 14 -18.75 12.33 -5.09
CA LYS A 14 -18.28 13.59 -5.70
C LYS A 14 -16.75 13.59 -5.77
N ALA A 15 -16.20 14.06 -6.89
CA ALA A 15 -14.78 14.34 -7.03
C ALA A 15 -14.38 15.60 -6.24
N LEU A 16 -14.04 15.42 -4.96
CA LEU A 16 -13.71 16.51 -4.02
C LEU A 16 -12.53 17.37 -4.51
N VAL A 17 -11.63 16.79 -5.28
CA VAL A 17 -10.49 17.49 -5.85
C VAL A 17 -10.89 18.72 -6.68
N LYS A 18 -12.12 18.78 -7.19
CA LYS A 18 -12.64 19.93 -7.95
C LYS A 18 -12.85 21.18 -7.09
N ASP A 19 -12.94 21.01 -5.78
CA ASP A 19 -13.14 22.10 -4.83
C ASP A 19 -11.80 22.68 -4.33
N PHE A 20 -10.66 22.09 -4.74
CA PHE A 20 -9.33 22.60 -4.41
C PHE A 20 -9.01 23.88 -5.19
N PRO A 21 -8.34 24.84 -4.56
CA PRO A 21 -7.93 26.06 -5.25
C PRO A 21 -6.92 25.77 -6.35
N ASN A 22 -6.98 26.52 -7.44
CA ASN A 22 -5.98 26.47 -8.50
C ASN A 22 -4.80 27.37 -8.13
N GLU A 23 -3.69 26.77 -7.70
CA GLU A 23 -2.51 27.48 -7.24
C GLU A 23 -1.61 27.91 -8.42
N LYS A 24 -1.40 29.21 -8.52
CA LYS A 24 -0.55 29.84 -9.55
C LYS A 24 0.62 30.65 -8.94
N ASN A 25 1.02 30.27 -7.73
CA ASN A 25 2.12 30.91 -7.04
C ASN A 25 3.44 30.15 -7.28
N ASN A 26 4.55 30.75 -6.90
CA ASN A 26 5.88 30.13 -6.97
C ASN A 26 6.27 29.40 -5.67
N ILE A 27 5.28 28.92 -4.91
CA ILE A 27 5.46 28.22 -3.65
C ILE A 27 5.15 26.75 -3.89
N PHE A 28 5.88 25.86 -3.24
CA PHE A 28 5.59 24.42 -3.29
C PHE A 28 4.22 24.11 -2.67
N ASN A 29 3.34 23.53 -3.47
CA ASN A 29 1.95 23.26 -3.08
C ASN A 29 1.73 21.75 -2.93
N ILE A 30 1.19 21.36 -1.79
CA ILE A 30 0.86 19.97 -1.45
C ILE A 30 -0.66 19.85 -1.32
N GLY A 31 -1.23 18.90 -2.04
CA GLY A 31 -2.63 18.49 -1.84
C GLY A 31 -2.70 17.24 -0.97
N VAL A 32 -3.63 17.24 -0.01
CA VAL A 32 -3.90 16.09 0.85
C VAL A 32 -5.35 15.67 0.70
N LEU A 33 -5.61 14.45 0.27
CA LEU A 33 -6.97 13.98 0.02
C LEU A 33 -7.10 12.48 0.27
N HIS A 34 -8.23 12.08 0.87
CA HIS A 34 -8.61 10.68 0.96
C HIS A 34 -9.50 10.33 -0.24
N THR A 35 -8.98 9.59 -1.21
CA THR A 35 -9.58 9.46 -2.54
C THR A 35 -9.21 8.17 -3.25
N ASP A 36 -10.07 7.74 -4.17
CA ASP A 36 -9.73 6.75 -5.20
C ASP A 36 -9.16 7.46 -6.42
N CYS A 37 -7.87 7.27 -6.70
CA CYS A 37 -7.25 7.73 -7.94
C CYS A 37 -7.38 6.64 -9.01
N LYS A 38 -7.88 7.01 -10.18
CA LYS A 38 -8.02 6.07 -11.31
C LYS A 38 -6.66 5.42 -11.63
N GLY A 39 -6.62 4.11 -11.58
CA GLY A 39 -5.42 3.30 -11.83
C GLY A 39 -4.67 2.85 -10.55
N SER A 40 -5.06 3.32 -9.36
CA SER A 40 -4.40 2.98 -8.09
C SER A 40 -4.91 1.70 -7.43
N SER A 41 -6.05 1.19 -7.84
CA SER A 41 -6.63 -0.04 -7.28
C SER A 41 -6.76 -1.11 -8.36
N PRO A 42 -6.53 -2.40 -8.04
CA PRO A 42 -6.93 -3.49 -8.93
C PRO A 42 -8.41 -3.34 -9.31
N ASN A 43 -8.75 -3.68 -10.54
CA ASN A 43 -10.10 -3.59 -11.07
C ASN A 43 -11.07 -4.41 -10.20
N ASP A 44 -11.71 -3.74 -9.27
CA ASP A 44 -12.85 -4.26 -8.53
C ASP A 44 -14.10 -3.53 -9.04
N PRO A 45 -14.88 -4.14 -9.94
CA PRO A 45 -16.06 -3.51 -10.54
C PRO A 45 -17.19 -3.28 -9.52
N GLU A 46 -17.15 -3.95 -8.37
CA GLU A 46 -18.15 -3.80 -7.30
C GLU A 46 -17.77 -2.72 -6.28
N ARG A 47 -16.56 -2.18 -6.37
CA ARG A 47 -16.08 -1.15 -5.46
C ARG A 47 -16.69 0.20 -5.79
N ASN A 48 -17.49 0.73 -4.87
CA ASN A 48 -17.94 2.12 -4.95
C ASN A 48 -16.72 3.06 -4.88
N PRO A 49 -16.51 3.92 -5.88
CA PRO A 49 -15.40 4.86 -5.86
C PRO A 49 -15.57 5.87 -4.71
N TYR A 50 -14.47 6.15 -4.02
CA TYR A 50 -14.43 7.05 -2.88
C TYR A 50 -13.80 8.39 -3.29
N ALA A 51 -14.60 9.47 -3.30
CA ALA A 51 -14.17 10.80 -3.74
C ALA A 51 -13.30 10.76 -5.03
N PRO A 52 -13.76 10.13 -6.12
CA PRO A 52 -12.92 9.69 -7.23
C PRO A 52 -12.12 10.82 -7.86
N THR A 53 -10.86 10.58 -8.15
CA THR A 53 -9.98 11.52 -8.83
C THR A 53 -9.22 10.89 -9.99
N SER A 54 -8.51 11.72 -10.75
CA SER A 54 -7.69 11.28 -11.88
C SER A 54 -6.63 12.32 -12.23
N LYS A 55 -5.61 11.93 -12.97
CA LYS A 55 -4.57 12.85 -13.46
C LYS A 55 -5.16 14.07 -14.17
N SER A 56 -6.19 13.88 -14.99
CA SER A 56 -6.82 14.98 -15.73
C SER A 56 -7.52 16.03 -14.84
N LEU A 57 -7.96 15.63 -13.64
CA LEU A 57 -8.52 16.55 -12.65
C LEU A 57 -7.44 17.24 -11.82
N LEU A 58 -6.30 16.60 -11.60
CA LEU A 58 -5.20 17.13 -10.80
C LEU A 58 -4.31 18.11 -11.58
N SER A 59 -3.98 17.79 -12.83
CA SER A 59 -3.04 18.57 -13.64
C SER A 59 -3.37 20.06 -13.76
N PRO A 60 -4.65 20.51 -13.87
CA PRO A 60 -4.95 21.92 -13.97
C PRO A 60 -4.78 22.73 -12.68
N LEU A 61 -4.60 22.05 -11.52
CA LEU A 61 -4.60 22.69 -10.20
C LEU A 61 -3.24 23.25 -9.78
N ASN A 62 -2.17 22.95 -10.53
CA ASN A 62 -0.80 23.44 -10.31
C ASN A 62 -0.21 23.07 -8.93
N TYR A 63 -0.51 21.88 -8.42
CA TYR A 63 0.13 21.31 -7.24
C TYR A 63 1.40 20.57 -7.64
N ASP A 64 2.41 20.62 -6.79
CA ASP A 64 3.67 19.92 -7.01
C ASP A 64 3.61 18.46 -6.54
N TYR A 65 2.83 18.19 -5.48
CA TYR A 65 2.74 16.89 -4.83
C TYR A 65 1.34 16.64 -4.26
N TRP A 66 0.87 15.40 -4.36
CA TRP A 66 -0.36 14.94 -3.75
C TRP A 66 -0.12 13.76 -2.82
N ALA A 67 -0.42 13.95 -1.53
CA ALA A 67 -0.44 12.91 -0.53
C ALA A 67 -1.86 12.32 -0.43
N PHE A 68 -2.04 11.11 -0.92
CA PHE A 68 -3.34 10.45 -0.91
C PHE A 68 -3.45 9.39 0.19
N GLY A 69 -4.64 9.32 0.80
CA GLY A 69 -5.10 8.23 1.65
C GLY A 69 -6.18 7.41 0.96
N HIS A 70 -6.65 6.34 1.59
CA HIS A 70 -7.66 5.37 1.18
C HIS A 70 -7.06 4.01 0.74
N ILE A 71 -6.04 3.99 -0.08
CA ILE A 71 -5.41 2.75 -0.51
C ILE A 71 -4.35 2.34 0.52
N HIS A 72 -4.54 1.14 1.11
CA HIS A 72 -3.64 0.59 2.14
C HIS A 72 -2.32 0.07 1.58
N LEU A 73 -2.26 -0.19 0.27
CA LEU A 73 -1.02 -0.54 -0.42
C LEU A 73 -0.29 0.73 -0.84
N ARG A 74 0.97 0.88 -0.41
CA ARG A 74 1.84 1.95 -0.90
C ARG A 74 1.98 1.89 -2.41
N SER A 75 1.75 3.02 -3.08
CA SER A 75 1.85 3.10 -4.54
C SER A 75 1.99 4.55 -5.02
N THR A 76 2.53 4.70 -6.23
CA THR A 76 2.65 5.98 -6.94
C THR A 76 1.84 5.89 -8.24
N PRO A 77 0.51 6.12 -8.17
CA PRO A 77 -0.36 5.97 -9.36
C PRO A 77 -0.07 6.99 -10.46
N ILE A 78 0.59 8.10 -10.12
CA ILE A 78 1.02 9.13 -11.07
C ILE A 78 2.46 9.52 -10.74
N GLU A 79 3.42 9.08 -11.56
CA GLU A 79 4.86 9.32 -11.41
C GLU A 79 5.34 10.62 -12.09
N SER A 80 4.43 11.37 -12.71
CA SER A 80 4.73 12.62 -13.41
C SER A 80 4.05 13.78 -12.71
N MET A 81 4.52 15.01 -12.93
CA MET A 81 3.94 16.21 -12.33
C MET A 81 2.44 16.37 -12.62
N PRO A 82 1.62 16.62 -11.59
CA PRO A 82 1.96 16.48 -10.18
C PRO A 82 2.14 15.01 -9.79
N GLU A 83 3.13 14.72 -8.96
CA GLU A 83 3.33 13.36 -8.44
C GLU A 83 2.28 13.03 -7.37
N VAL A 84 1.78 11.81 -7.41
CA VAL A 84 0.74 11.32 -6.49
C VAL A 84 1.25 10.09 -5.76
N ILE A 85 1.27 10.14 -4.43
CA ILE A 85 1.70 9.01 -3.61
C ILE A 85 0.61 8.61 -2.61
N TYR A 86 0.27 7.34 -2.58
CA TYR A 86 -0.36 6.67 -1.45
C TYR A 86 0.73 6.11 -0.53
N SER A 87 0.82 6.62 0.68
CA SER A 87 1.77 6.07 1.68
C SER A 87 1.41 4.65 2.13
N GLY A 88 0.17 4.23 1.91
CA GLY A 88 -0.39 3.03 2.52
C GLY A 88 -0.86 3.29 3.95
N ASN A 89 -1.08 2.21 4.68
CA ASN A 89 -1.35 2.25 6.12
C ASN A 89 -0.06 2.03 6.94
N PRO A 90 0.04 2.59 8.16
CA PRO A 90 1.23 2.46 8.99
C PRO A 90 1.37 1.08 9.63
N GLN A 91 0.29 0.30 9.67
CA GLN A 91 0.23 -1.04 10.26
C GLN A 91 -0.73 -1.92 9.48
N GLY A 92 -0.30 -3.12 9.08
CA GLY A 92 -1.17 -4.14 8.49
C GLY A 92 -2.07 -4.76 9.56
N LEU A 93 -3.31 -5.08 9.21
CA LEU A 93 -4.33 -5.58 10.16
C LEU A 93 -4.76 -7.03 9.89
N ASN A 94 -4.39 -7.59 8.75
CA ASN A 94 -4.78 -8.94 8.36
C ASN A 94 -3.94 -9.47 7.19
N THR A 95 -4.26 -10.65 6.67
CA THR A 95 -3.54 -11.32 5.60
C THR A 95 -4.06 -11.02 4.18
N LYS A 96 -4.79 -9.94 3.98
CA LYS A 96 -5.14 -9.49 2.61
C LYS A 96 -3.90 -8.87 1.94
N PRO A 97 -3.75 -8.98 0.61
CA PRO A 97 -2.55 -8.51 -0.07
C PRO A 97 -2.18 -7.05 0.21
N ALA A 98 -3.16 -6.14 0.36
CA ALA A 98 -2.92 -4.74 0.67
C ALA A 98 -2.43 -4.49 2.11
N GLU A 99 -2.53 -5.48 2.99
CA GLU A 99 -2.16 -5.40 4.41
C GLU A 99 -0.83 -6.09 4.72
N MET A 100 -0.26 -6.78 3.74
CA MET A 100 0.99 -7.53 3.88
C MET A 100 2.23 -6.68 3.60
N ASN A 101 3.40 -7.24 3.93
CA ASN A 101 4.73 -6.66 3.78
C ASN A 101 4.93 -5.38 4.60
N GLU A 102 5.95 -4.61 4.29
CA GLU A 102 6.32 -3.40 5.00
C GLU A 102 5.17 -2.38 5.02
N LYS A 103 4.90 -1.85 6.20
CA LYS A 103 3.93 -0.80 6.42
C LYS A 103 4.59 0.41 7.06
N GLY A 104 4.06 1.61 6.73
CA GLY A 104 4.70 2.81 7.22
C GLY A 104 4.14 4.08 6.61
N CYS A 105 4.98 5.09 6.55
CA CYS A 105 4.64 6.37 5.95
C CYS A 105 5.69 6.82 4.93
N VAL A 106 5.31 7.76 4.09
CA VAL A 106 6.23 8.44 3.19
C VAL A 106 6.60 9.80 3.80
N MET A 107 7.89 9.99 4.05
CA MET A 107 8.44 11.28 4.44
C MET A 107 8.84 12.05 3.18
N VAL A 108 8.33 13.26 3.06
CA VAL A 108 8.63 14.17 1.94
C VAL A 108 9.45 15.34 2.45
N SER A 109 10.62 15.53 1.88
CA SER A 109 11.50 16.66 2.15
C SER A 109 11.51 17.61 0.97
N VAL A 110 11.23 18.90 1.19
CA VAL A 110 11.19 19.93 0.15
C VAL A 110 12.34 20.89 0.36
N ASN A 111 13.17 21.09 -0.67
CA ASN A 111 14.26 22.04 -0.69
C ASN A 111 14.34 22.72 -2.06
N ASP A 112 14.39 24.05 -2.08
CA ASP A 112 14.49 24.87 -3.30
C ASP A 112 13.48 24.49 -4.39
N GLY A 113 12.20 24.28 -4.00
CA GLY A 113 11.12 23.90 -4.91
C GLY A 113 11.19 22.48 -5.48
N LYS A 114 12.16 21.69 -5.05
CA LYS A 114 12.27 20.26 -5.37
C LYS A 114 11.92 19.43 -4.15
N PHE A 115 11.33 18.26 -4.36
CA PHE A 115 11.09 17.34 -3.28
C PHE A 115 11.83 16.02 -3.49
N LYS A 116 12.03 15.31 -2.38
CA LYS A 116 12.51 13.94 -2.31
C LYS A 116 11.66 13.21 -1.30
N ASP A 117 11.19 12.04 -1.66
CA ASP A 117 10.46 11.15 -0.78
C ASP A 117 11.34 9.99 -0.29
N SER A 118 10.98 9.47 0.86
CA SER A 118 11.54 8.24 1.41
C SER A 118 10.49 7.52 2.22
N PHE A 119 10.46 6.19 2.11
CA PHE A 119 9.57 5.37 2.91
C PHE A 119 10.21 5.09 4.28
N ILE A 120 9.40 5.21 5.32
CA ILE A 120 9.78 4.90 6.71
C ILE A 120 8.88 3.79 7.19
N GLU A 121 9.47 2.65 7.54
CA GLU A 121 8.77 1.52 8.12
C GLU A 121 8.35 1.86 9.55
N LEU A 122 7.08 1.58 9.87
CA LEU A 122 6.47 1.90 11.17
C LEU A 122 5.73 0.70 11.78
N ASP A 123 5.62 -0.41 11.05
CA ASP A 123 4.89 -1.57 11.49
C ASP A 123 5.60 -2.29 12.65
N ASP A 124 4.84 -2.61 13.71
CA ASP A 124 5.28 -3.45 14.83
C ASP A 124 4.98 -4.94 14.58
N ALA A 125 3.98 -5.22 13.73
CA ALA A 125 3.61 -6.56 13.29
C ALA A 125 3.45 -6.61 11.77
N ARG A 126 4.21 -7.51 11.13
CA ARG A 126 4.25 -7.65 9.67
C ARG A 126 3.62 -8.95 9.23
N PHE A 127 2.64 -8.87 8.35
CA PHE A 127 2.04 -10.03 7.71
C PHE A 127 2.83 -10.42 6.47
N LEU A 128 3.26 -11.67 6.42
CA LEU A 128 4.02 -12.26 5.32
C LEU A 128 3.27 -13.47 4.75
N GLU A 129 3.50 -13.80 3.49
CA GLU A 129 2.92 -14.99 2.87
C GLU A 129 4.01 -15.95 2.39
N ILE A 130 3.87 -17.20 2.77
CA ILE A 130 4.67 -18.33 2.25
C ILE A 130 3.75 -19.23 1.45
N ASN A 131 4.07 -19.43 0.18
CA ASN A 131 3.40 -20.36 -0.69
C ASN A 131 4.28 -21.60 -0.86
N LEU A 132 3.80 -22.77 -0.41
CA LEU A 132 4.47 -24.05 -0.53
C LEU A 132 3.73 -25.01 -1.45
N SER A 133 4.47 -25.68 -2.32
CA SER A 133 3.97 -26.81 -3.08
C SER A 133 4.47 -28.11 -2.49
N VAL A 134 3.56 -29.05 -2.22
CA VAL A 134 3.87 -30.39 -1.71
C VAL A 134 3.43 -31.45 -2.71
N THR A 135 4.22 -32.52 -2.81
CA THR A 135 3.95 -33.67 -3.67
C THR A 135 3.68 -34.90 -2.81
N ALA A 136 3.08 -35.93 -3.38
CA ALA A 136 2.82 -37.20 -2.67
C ALA A 136 4.10 -37.92 -2.19
N LYS A 137 5.27 -37.50 -2.68
CA LYS A 137 6.58 -38.09 -2.30
C LYS A 137 7.26 -37.37 -1.14
N ASP A 138 6.79 -36.16 -0.79
CA ASP A 138 7.40 -35.36 0.28
C ASP A 138 7.08 -36.03 1.64
N SER A 139 8.10 -36.31 2.40
CA SER A 139 7.98 -36.70 3.82
C SER A 139 7.65 -35.45 4.67
N TRP A 140 7.27 -35.66 5.92
CA TRP A 140 7.15 -34.59 6.91
C TRP A 140 8.46 -33.83 7.10
N GLY A 141 9.61 -34.52 7.04
CA GLY A 141 10.93 -33.87 7.08
C GLY A 141 11.16 -32.93 5.91
N ASP A 142 10.79 -33.36 4.69
CA ASP A 142 10.90 -32.51 3.48
C ASP A 142 10.00 -31.28 3.59
N PHE A 143 8.76 -31.45 4.06
CA PHE A 143 7.85 -30.35 4.30
C PHE A 143 8.44 -29.31 5.28
N LYS A 144 8.94 -29.80 6.44
CA LYS A 144 9.58 -28.93 7.44
C LYS A 144 10.75 -28.15 6.86
N ASN A 145 11.62 -28.82 6.10
CA ASN A 145 12.77 -28.17 5.47
C ASN A 145 12.32 -27.10 4.46
N LYS A 146 11.33 -27.40 3.62
CA LYS A 146 10.75 -26.41 2.69
C LYS A 146 10.20 -25.16 3.40
N VAL A 147 9.56 -25.34 4.57
CA VAL A 147 9.09 -24.19 5.37
C VAL A 147 10.27 -23.37 5.88
N LEU A 148 11.29 -24.04 6.44
CA LEU A 148 12.48 -23.36 6.98
C LEU A 148 13.27 -22.63 5.90
N ASP A 149 13.43 -23.24 4.72
CA ASP A 149 14.09 -22.62 3.57
C ASP A 149 13.34 -21.36 3.13
N LYS A 150 12.01 -21.45 3.05
CA LYS A 150 11.19 -20.27 2.72
C LYS A 150 11.22 -19.19 3.80
N CYS A 151 11.30 -19.56 5.06
CA CYS A 151 11.49 -18.61 6.13
C CYS A 151 12.84 -17.88 6.01
N SER A 152 13.89 -18.55 5.54
CA SER A 152 15.22 -17.94 5.36
C SER A 152 15.26 -16.88 4.23
N ASP A 153 14.30 -16.91 3.30
CA ASP A 153 14.19 -15.89 2.25
C ASP A 153 13.79 -14.49 2.79
N PHE A 154 13.22 -14.44 4.00
CA PHE A 154 12.87 -13.18 4.65
C PHE A 154 14.06 -12.62 5.41
N GLN A 155 14.27 -11.30 5.24
CA GLN A 155 15.25 -10.60 6.04
C GLN A 155 14.66 -10.32 7.43
N TRP A 156 15.12 -11.07 8.43
CA TRP A 156 14.73 -10.93 9.85
C TRP A 156 15.54 -9.83 10.57
N GLU A 157 16.04 -8.86 9.83
CA GLU A 157 17.02 -7.88 10.33
C GLU A 157 16.46 -6.96 11.43
N ASN A 158 15.16 -6.77 11.47
CA ASN A 158 14.54 -5.96 12.52
C ASN A 158 13.91 -6.84 13.60
N SER A 159 14.66 -7.10 14.66
CA SER A 159 14.19 -7.91 15.82
C SER A 159 13.01 -7.30 16.59
N ARG A 160 12.60 -6.07 16.26
CA ARG A 160 11.45 -5.39 16.88
C ARG A 160 10.13 -5.75 16.21
N ILE A 161 10.15 -6.24 14.97
CA ILE A 161 8.94 -6.53 14.21
C ILE A 161 8.49 -7.96 14.47
N LEU A 162 7.24 -8.12 14.92
CA LEU A 162 6.58 -9.43 15.00
C LEU A 162 6.16 -9.89 13.60
N ASN A 163 6.77 -10.95 13.10
CA ASN A 163 6.40 -11.50 11.81
C ASN A 163 5.26 -12.53 11.96
N LEU A 164 4.15 -12.29 11.29
CA LEU A 164 2.96 -13.14 11.24
C LEU A 164 2.88 -13.79 9.85
N ILE A 165 3.08 -15.10 9.78
CA ILE A 165 3.19 -15.83 8.52
C ILE A 165 1.87 -16.50 8.16
N LYS A 166 1.32 -16.15 7.00
CA LYS A 166 0.27 -16.91 6.32
C LYS A 166 0.93 -17.97 5.45
N LEU A 167 0.78 -19.22 5.84
CA LEU A 167 1.27 -20.38 5.07
C LEU A 167 0.17 -20.92 4.16
N THR A 168 0.36 -20.82 2.85
CA THR A 168 -0.52 -21.38 1.84
C THR A 168 0.12 -22.65 1.26
N ILE A 169 -0.52 -23.80 1.43
CA ILE A 169 -0.01 -25.09 0.97
C ILE A 169 -0.85 -25.58 -0.19
N THR A 170 -0.18 -25.88 -1.31
CA THR A 170 -0.81 -26.45 -2.50
C THR A 170 -0.25 -27.84 -2.79
N GLY A 171 -1.05 -28.70 -3.44
CA GLY A 171 -0.64 -30.04 -3.84
C GLY A 171 -1.41 -31.16 -3.14
N ASN A 172 -0.94 -32.39 -3.32
CA ASN A 172 -1.60 -33.57 -2.79
C ASN A 172 -0.62 -34.42 -1.99
N ASN A 173 -0.70 -34.33 -0.66
CA ASN A 173 0.11 -35.13 0.26
C ASN A 173 -0.74 -35.53 1.48
N SER A 174 -0.92 -36.85 1.65
CA SER A 174 -1.76 -37.40 2.74
C SER A 174 -1.17 -37.22 4.13
N GLU A 175 0.18 -37.23 4.27
CA GLU A 175 0.85 -37.04 5.56
C GLU A 175 0.75 -35.60 6.03
N VAL A 176 1.00 -34.63 5.13
CA VAL A 176 0.89 -33.22 5.44
C VAL A 176 -0.55 -32.85 5.77
N LYS A 177 -1.54 -33.35 5.02
CA LYS A 177 -2.98 -33.12 5.30
C LYS A 177 -3.46 -33.63 6.67
N ARG A 178 -2.78 -34.59 7.28
CA ARG A 178 -3.15 -35.11 8.61
C ARG A 178 -2.65 -34.24 9.76
N ILE A 179 -1.73 -33.33 9.50
CA ILE A 179 -1.04 -32.53 10.53
C ILE A 179 -1.54 -31.08 10.53
N ILE A 180 -2.14 -30.64 9.43
CA ILE A 180 -2.76 -29.33 9.24
C ILE A 180 -4.28 -29.47 9.41
#